data_030df61daee6088bcd142c1912d12ec2
#
_entry.id   030df61daee6088bcd142c1912d12ec2
#
_cell.length_a   1.000
_cell.length_b   1.000
_cell.length_c   1.000
_cell.angle_alpha   90.00
_cell.angle_beta   90.00
_cell.angle_gamma   90.00
#
_symmetry.space_group_name_H-M   'P 1'
#
loop_
_entity.id
_entity.type
_entity.pdbx_description
1 polymer ?
#
loop_
_entity_poly.entity_id
_entity_poly.type
_entity_poly.pdbx_seq_one_letter_code
_entity_poly.pdbx_strand_id
1 'polypeptide(L)'
;LRDAVSQSNRIIVFDVSGYIDLKSQLNVSSNTTIAGQTAPGDGITLRYYTLYFGKSDNVIVRFIRSRRSQVKDVNDGADATWGRNRKNIILDHCSFSWSIDEVASFYDNKDFTMQWCNITEALANAGHDKGAHSYGGIWGGKNASFHHNFIAHVQNRAPRFNGARYNWSGYDTNLYQNSIQAERVDFRNCVMYNWGSGNGCYGGPGGGYVNMV
;
A
#
# COMPACT_ATOMS: atom_id res chain seq x y z
N LEU A 1 -3.36 -19.63 3.06
CA LEU A 1 -3.70 -18.31 2.48
C LEU A 1 -3.28 -18.18 1.02
N ARG A 2 -2.05 -18.58 0.63
CA ARG A 2 -1.56 -18.44 -0.75
C ARG A 2 -2.50 -19.08 -1.77
N ASP A 3 -2.92 -20.29 -1.55
CA ASP A 3 -3.86 -20.99 -2.44
C ASP A 3 -5.23 -20.30 -2.47
N ALA A 4 -5.66 -19.76 -1.32
CA ALA A 4 -6.92 -19.05 -1.25
C ALA A 4 -6.92 -17.76 -2.07
N VAL A 5 -5.83 -16.95 -2.03
CA VAL A 5 -5.74 -15.68 -2.77
C VAL A 5 -5.29 -15.85 -4.22
N SER A 6 -4.81 -17.02 -4.64
CA SER A 6 -4.33 -17.26 -6.00
C SER A 6 -5.44 -17.44 -7.03
N GLN A 7 -6.67 -17.56 -6.60
CA GLN A 7 -7.85 -17.73 -7.46
C GLN A 7 -8.84 -16.61 -7.23
N SER A 8 -9.44 -16.14 -8.31
CA SER A 8 -10.45 -15.08 -8.30
C SER A 8 -11.80 -15.54 -7.75
N ASN A 9 -12.68 -14.56 -7.48
CA ASN A 9 -14.05 -14.75 -7.02
C ASN A 9 -14.15 -15.48 -5.66
N ARG A 10 -13.33 -15.04 -4.69
CA ARG A 10 -13.30 -15.64 -3.35
C ARG A 10 -13.53 -14.63 -2.24
N ILE A 11 -14.23 -15.09 -1.22
CA ILE A 11 -14.27 -14.45 0.09
C ILE A 11 -13.47 -15.35 1.03
N ILE A 12 -12.37 -14.81 1.57
CA ILE A 12 -11.44 -15.52 2.43
C ILE A 12 -11.73 -15.14 3.87
N VAL A 13 -12.07 -16.12 4.66
CA VAL A 13 -12.34 -16.02 6.09
C VAL A 13 -11.31 -16.83 6.87
N PHE A 14 -11.13 -16.49 8.14
CA PHE A 14 -10.14 -17.11 9.02
C PHE A 14 -10.83 -17.70 10.25
N ASP A 15 -10.58 -18.96 10.51
CA ASP A 15 -11.06 -19.68 11.69
C ASP A 15 -9.98 -19.74 12.79
N VAL A 16 -8.79 -19.24 12.49
CA VAL A 16 -7.65 -19.18 13.41
C VAL A 16 -6.98 -17.82 13.34
N SER A 17 -6.28 -17.45 14.40
CA SER A 17 -5.41 -16.26 14.44
C SER A 17 -3.93 -16.64 14.37
N GLY A 18 -3.07 -15.65 14.20
CA GLY A 18 -1.63 -15.81 14.34
C GLY A 18 -0.82 -15.27 13.15
N TYR A 19 0.40 -15.78 13.04
CA TYR A 19 1.36 -15.36 12.03
C TYR A 19 1.35 -16.29 10.83
N ILE A 20 1.38 -15.69 9.63
CA ILE A 20 1.57 -16.42 8.38
C ILE A 20 2.90 -16.00 7.79
N ASP A 21 3.89 -16.87 7.88
CA ASP A 21 5.21 -16.65 7.33
C ASP A 21 5.18 -16.89 5.82
N LEU A 22 5.17 -15.81 5.09
CA LEU A 22 5.19 -15.86 3.64
C LEU A 22 6.55 -16.41 3.16
N LYS A 23 6.54 -17.17 2.08
CA LYS A 23 7.75 -17.72 1.44
C LYS A 23 8.18 -16.94 0.20
N SER A 24 7.32 -16.05 -0.25
CA SER A 24 7.54 -15.13 -1.37
C SER A 24 6.43 -14.08 -1.34
N GLN A 25 6.52 -13.05 -2.19
CA GLN A 25 5.46 -12.07 -2.40
C GLN A 25 4.09 -12.73 -2.53
N LEU A 26 3.10 -12.20 -1.82
CA LEU A 26 1.73 -12.71 -1.84
C LEU A 26 0.91 -11.93 -2.86
N ASN A 27 0.71 -12.51 -4.02
CA ASN A 27 -0.10 -11.93 -5.08
C ASN A 27 -1.57 -12.23 -4.81
N VAL A 28 -2.39 -11.20 -4.73
CA VAL A 28 -3.84 -11.32 -4.61
C VAL A 28 -4.45 -11.38 -6.00
N SER A 29 -5.43 -12.25 -6.22
CA SER A 29 -6.21 -12.31 -7.47
C SER A 29 -7.39 -11.34 -7.46
N SER A 30 -7.93 -11.03 -8.62
CA SER A 30 -9.08 -10.14 -8.77
C SER A 30 -10.36 -10.73 -8.16
N ASN A 31 -11.32 -9.86 -7.86
CA ASN A 31 -12.62 -10.24 -7.30
C ASN A 31 -12.47 -11.01 -5.97
N THR A 32 -11.58 -10.53 -5.10
CA THR A 32 -11.25 -11.20 -3.83
C THR A 32 -11.55 -10.31 -2.65
N THR A 33 -12.19 -10.87 -1.64
CA THR A 33 -12.31 -10.25 -0.32
C THR A 33 -11.48 -11.04 0.69
N ILE A 34 -10.57 -10.35 1.40
CA ILE A 34 -9.83 -10.92 2.54
C ILE A 34 -10.42 -10.33 3.81
N ALA A 35 -11.20 -11.14 4.52
CA ALA A 35 -11.96 -10.73 5.70
C ALA A 35 -11.19 -11.05 6.99
N GLY A 36 -10.12 -10.31 7.29
CA GLY A 36 -9.28 -10.55 8.47
C GLY A 36 -10.03 -10.40 9.80
N GLN A 37 -11.14 -9.64 9.84
CA GLN A 37 -11.98 -9.50 11.03
C GLN A 37 -12.67 -10.78 11.49
N THR A 38 -12.68 -11.82 10.66
CA THR A 38 -13.25 -13.11 11.03
C THR A 38 -12.29 -13.97 11.87
N ALA A 39 -11.01 -13.61 11.88
CA ALA A 39 -10.02 -14.31 12.70
C ALA A 39 -10.26 -14.04 14.19
N PRO A 40 -10.21 -15.06 15.04
CA PRO A 40 -10.33 -14.87 16.48
C PRO A 40 -9.10 -14.16 17.07
N GLY A 41 -9.21 -13.75 18.35
CA GLY A 41 -8.10 -13.21 19.14
C GLY A 41 -7.40 -12.03 18.45
N ASP A 42 -6.09 -12.12 18.32
CA ASP A 42 -5.25 -11.04 17.76
C ASP A 42 -5.27 -10.95 16.22
N GLY A 43 -6.09 -11.76 15.54
CA GLY A 43 -6.23 -11.67 14.09
C GLY A 43 -5.01 -12.21 13.30
N ILE A 44 -4.84 -11.78 12.07
CA ILE A 44 -3.84 -12.31 11.12
C ILE A 44 -2.72 -11.32 10.88
N THR A 45 -1.49 -11.81 10.97
CA THR A 45 -0.27 -11.05 10.61
C THR A 45 0.53 -11.81 9.55
N LEU A 46 0.72 -11.17 8.40
CA LEU A 46 1.62 -11.65 7.33
C LEU A 46 3.04 -11.17 7.62
N ARG A 47 4.06 -12.02 7.42
CA ARG A 47 5.45 -11.66 7.68
C ARG A 47 6.35 -11.97 6.48
N TYR A 48 7.44 -11.22 6.38
CA TYR A 48 8.63 -11.41 5.55
C TYR A 48 8.54 -10.99 4.08
N TYR A 49 7.36 -10.97 3.47
CA TYR A 49 7.22 -10.59 2.07
C TYR A 49 6.03 -9.67 1.84
N THR A 50 6.03 -9.00 0.72
CA THR A 50 5.03 -8.02 0.30
C THR A 50 3.65 -8.64 0.11
N LEU A 51 2.62 -7.95 0.57
CA LEU A 51 1.24 -8.16 0.13
C LEU A 51 0.99 -7.31 -1.12
N TYR A 52 0.78 -7.94 -2.27
CA TYR A 52 0.85 -7.31 -3.59
C TYR A 52 -0.44 -7.35 -4.38
N PHE A 53 -0.81 -6.19 -4.94
CA PHE A 53 -2.06 -5.98 -5.70
C PHE A 53 -1.86 -5.60 -7.16
N GLY A 54 -0.64 -5.58 -7.68
CA GLY A 54 -0.35 -5.10 -9.04
C GLY A 54 -0.95 -5.92 -10.18
N LYS A 55 -1.70 -6.99 -9.89
CA LYS A 55 -2.41 -7.82 -10.88
C LYS A 55 -3.89 -8.00 -10.54
N SER A 56 -4.43 -7.21 -9.62
CA SER A 56 -5.77 -7.46 -9.05
C SER A 56 -6.66 -6.25 -9.19
N ASP A 57 -7.87 -6.47 -9.65
CA ASP A 57 -8.96 -5.51 -9.62
C ASP A 57 -10.10 -6.05 -8.74
N ASN A 58 -10.98 -5.17 -8.23
CA ASN A 58 -12.12 -5.53 -7.38
C ASN A 58 -11.69 -6.31 -6.14
N VAL A 59 -10.90 -5.69 -5.27
CA VAL A 59 -10.36 -6.32 -4.06
C VAL A 59 -10.74 -5.54 -2.81
N ILE A 60 -11.15 -6.25 -1.79
CA ILE A 60 -11.37 -5.71 -0.45
C ILE A 60 -10.47 -6.45 0.54
N VAL A 61 -9.67 -5.72 1.31
CA VAL A 61 -8.86 -6.29 2.39
C VAL A 61 -9.17 -5.56 3.69
N ARG A 62 -9.51 -6.33 4.71
CA ARG A 62 -9.87 -5.78 6.01
C ARG A 62 -9.14 -6.50 7.14
N PHE A 63 -8.70 -5.72 8.14
CA PHE A 63 -8.11 -6.19 9.39
C PHE A 63 -6.92 -7.13 9.21
N ILE A 64 -6.06 -6.87 8.23
CA ILE A 64 -4.80 -7.61 8.01
C ILE A 64 -3.63 -6.76 8.46
N ARG A 65 -2.68 -7.38 9.14
CA ARG A 65 -1.36 -6.79 9.41
C ARG A 65 -0.33 -7.37 8.44
N SER A 66 0.47 -6.50 7.80
CA SER A 66 1.62 -6.90 6.99
C SER A 66 2.89 -6.34 7.59
N ARG A 67 3.79 -7.22 7.98
CA ARG A 67 5.08 -6.94 8.60
C ARG A 67 6.18 -7.50 7.71
N ARG A 68 6.60 -6.68 6.74
CA ARG A 68 7.55 -7.11 5.70
C ARG A 68 8.84 -7.64 6.33
N SER A 69 9.48 -6.87 7.20
CA SER A 69 10.70 -7.25 7.91
C SER A 69 11.90 -7.59 7.00
N GLN A 70 13.09 -7.55 7.55
CA GLN A 70 14.37 -7.84 6.89
C GLN A 70 14.86 -9.29 7.12
N VAL A 71 14.16 -10.09 7.90
CA VAL A 71 14.69 -11.35 8.48
C VAL A 71 15.02 -12.43 7.44
N LYS A 72 14.62 -12.29 6.18
CA LYS A 72 14.81 -13.31 5.13
C LYS A 72 15.81 -12.91 4.04
N ASP A 73 16.76 -12.04 4.35
CA ASP A 73 17.83 -11.62 3.43
C ASP A 73 17.37 -11.24 2.02
N VAL A 74 16.14 -10.81 1.91
CA VAL A 74 15.60 -10.39 0.64
C VAL A 74 15.85 -8.91 0.50
N ASN A 75 17.00 -8.58 -0.02
CA ASN A 75 17.41 -7.22 -0.38
C ASN A 75 16.74 -6.81 -1.70
N ASP A 76 15.42 -6.81 -1.72
CA ASP A 76 14.61 -6.56 -2.91
C ASP A 76 14.03 -5.14 -2.97
N GLY A 77 14.37 -4.28 -1.99
CA GLY A 77 13.83 -2.92 -1.91
C GLY A 77 12.30 -2.89 -1.88
N ALA A 78 11.68 -3.86 -1.21
CA ALA A 78 10.25 -4.05 -1.34
C ALA A 78 9.43 -3.35 -0.26
N ASP A 79 8.26 -2.88 -0.66
CA ASP A 79 7.21 -2.33 0.18
C ASP A 79 6.56 -3.43 1.05
N ALA A 80 5.97 -3.04 2.17
CA ALA A 80 5.15 -3.97 2.94
C ALA A 80 3.84 -4.29 2.20
N THR A 81 3.30 -3.32 1.44
CA THR A 81 2.18 -3.53 0.52
C THR A 81 2.20 -2.50 -0.60
N TRP A 82 1.84 -2.91 -1.81
CA TRP A 82 1.70 -1.97 -2.91
C TRP A 82 0.85 -2.50 -4.06
N GLY A 83 0.39 -1.55 -4.91
CA GLY A 83 -0.32 -1.83 -6.14
C GLY A 83 -0.48 -0.58 -6.99
N ARG A 84 -0.38 -0.72 -8.31
CA ARG A 84 -0.59 0.37 -9.25
C ARG A 84 -1.28 -0.10 -10.53
N ASN A 85 -1.90 0.84 -11.25
CA ASN A 85 -2.65 0.58 -12.49
C ASN A 85 -3.77 -0.44 -12.30
N ARG A 86 -4.44 -0.36 -11.16
CA ARG A 86 -5.55 -1.25 -10.79
C ARG A 86 -6.80 -0.43 -10.52
N LYS A 87 -7.92 -1.12 -10.31
CA LYS A 87 -9.20 -0.46 -10.04
C LYS A 87 -10.02 -1.19 -8.96
N ASN A 88 -10.86 -0.42 -8.29
CA ASN A 88 -11.81 -0.91 -7.30
C ASN A 88 -11.12 -1.69 -6.17
N ILE A 89 -10.20 -1.05 -5.46
CA ILE A 89 -9.50 -1.65 -4.32
C ILE A 89 -9.83 -0.87 -3.05
N ILE A 90 -10.16 -1.58 -2.00
CA ILE A 90 -10.36 -1.03 -0.65
C ILE A 90 -9.44 -1.75 0.32
N LEU A 91 -8.62 -0.98 1.05
CA LEU A 91 -7.88 -1.40 2.22
C LEU A 91 -8.49 -0.72 3.44
N ASP A 92 -8.98 -1.51 4.39
CA ASP A 92 -9.77 -1.02 5.51
C ASP A 92 -9.31 -1.64 6.83
N HIS A 93 -9.02 -0.82 7.83
CA HIS A 93 -8.53 -1.25 9.16
C HIS A 93 -7.31 -2.17 9.10
N CYS A 94 -6.40 -1.91 8.17
CA CYS A 94 -5.16 -2.67 8.02
C CYS A 94 -3.99 -1.98 8.73
N SER A 95 -2.93 -2.73 8.99
CA SER A 95 -1.71 -2.20 9.57
C SER A 95 -0.49 -2.70 8.81
N PHE A 96 0.30 -1.78 8.29
CA PHE A 96 1.48 -2.05 7.47
C PHE A 96 2.72 -1.47 8.14
N SER A 97 3.81 -2.24 8.21
CA SER A 97 5.06 -1.79 8.83
C SER A 97 6.26 -2.61 8.37
N TRP A 98 7.44 -2.11 8.74
CA TRP A 98 8.73 -2.79 8.60
C TRP A 98 9.11 -3.10 7.15
N SER A 99 8.78 -2.17 6.27
CA SER A 99 9.23 -2.23 4.87
C SER A 99 10.72 -1.93 4.74
N ILE A 100 11.31 -2.35 3.66
CA ILE A 100 12.67 -2.01 3.26
C ILE A 100 12.66 -0.71 2.43
N ASP A 101 11.64 -0.49 1.61
CA ASP A 101 11.38 0.74 0.86
C ASP A 101 10.16 1.46 1.45
N GLU A 102 9.05 1.60 0.74
CA GLU A 102 7.84 2.21 1.29
C GLU A 102 7.01 1.21 2.12
N VAL A 103 6.29 1.75 3.11
CA VAL A 103 5.34 0.93 3.87
C VAL A 103 4.13 0.57 3.01
N ALA A 104 3.52 1.56 2.34
CA ALA A 104 2.32 1.32 1.55
C ALA A 104 2.25 2.28 0.36
N SER A 105 2.43 1.77 -0.86
CA SER A 105 2.40 2.58 -2.08
C SER A 105 1.26 2.21 -3.01
N PHE A 106 0.32 3.16 -3.21
CA PHE A 106 -0.83 2.99 -4.09
C PHE A 106 -1.03 4.24 -4.93
N TYR A 107 -0.72 4.15 -6.22
CA TYR A 107 -0.82 5.24 -7.17
C TYR A 107 -1.18 4.74 -8.57
N ASP A 108 -1.59 5.64 -9.45
CA ASP A 108 -2.10 5.31 -10.79
C ASP A 108 -3.32 4.38 -10.81
N ASN A 109 -3.89 4.11 -9.65
CA ASN A 109 -5.09 3.30 -9.51
C ASN A 109 -6.34 4.13 -9.85
N LYS A 110 -7.45 3.44 -10.11
CA LYS A 110 -8.76 4.06 -10.28
C LYS A 110 -9.73 3.51 -9.23
N ASP A 111 -10.53 4.40 -8.64
CA ASP A 111 -11.50 4.02 -7.61
C ASP A 111 -10.83 3.22 -6.46
N PHE A 112 -9.84 3.85 -5.84
CA PHE A 112 -9.05 3.28 -4.76
C PHE A 112 -9.40 3.93 -3.42
N THR A 113 -9.53 3.13 -2.37
CA THR A 113 -9.70 3.65 -1.00
C THR A 113 -8.73 2.95 -0.04
N MET A 114 -8.04 3.74 0.78
CA MET A 114 -7.32 3.27 1.96
C MET A 114 -7.81 4.05 3.16
N GLN A 115 -8.40 3.35 4.13
CA GLN A 115 -9.03 3.98 5.28
C GLN A 115 -8.75 3.24 6.58
N TRP A 116 -8.68 4.00 7.68
CA TRP A 116 -8.45 3.47 9.03
C TRP A 116 -7.21 2.56 9.13
N CYS A 117 -6.20 2.85 8.33
CA CYS A 117 -4.99 2.06 8.28
C CYS A 117 -3.85 2.72 9.05
N ASN A 118 -2.97 1.89 9.61
CA ASN A 118 -1.69 2.31 10.17
C ASN A 118 -0.57 2.05 9.16
N ILE A 119 0.21 3.07 8.84
CA ILE A 119 1.35 3.04 7.94
C ILE A 119 2.56 3.52 8.74
N THR A 120 3.29 2.61 9.36
CA THR A 120 4.25 3.00 10.39
C THR A 120 5.55 2.20 10.36
N GLU A 121 6.59 2.77 11.00
CA GLU A 121 7.81 2.06 11.34
C GLU A 121 8.52 1.41 10.14
N ALA A 122 8.72 2.16 9.07
CA ALA A 122 9.57 1.73 7.97
C ALA A 122 11.02 1.57 8.44
N LEU A 123 11.71 0.54 7.96
CA LEU A 123 13.09 0.25 8.35
C LEU A 123 14.07 1.16 7.60
N ALA A 124 14.95 1.84 8.31
CA ALA A 124 15.88 2.79 7.70
C ALA A 124 17.09 2.10 7.03
N ASN A 125 17.76 1.21 7.74
CA ASN A 125 19.00 0.56 7.31
C ASN A 125 18.77 -0.93 7.07
N ALA A 126 17.82 -1.26 6.23
CA ALA A 126 17.37 -2.63 6.01
C ALA A 126 17.95 -3.30 4.76
N GLY A 127 19.02 -2.74 4.20
CA GLY A 127 19.73 -3.34 3.06
C GLY A 127 19.12 -2.99 1.69
N HIS A 128 18.40 -1.87 1.56
CA HIS A 128 17.98 -1.38 0.25
C HIS A 128 19.20 -1.00 -0.61
N ASP A 129 19.20 -1.34 -1.90
CA ASP A 129 20.31 -1.14 -2.84
C ASP A 129 20.70 0.34 -3.03
N LYS A 130 19.79 1.26 -2.81
CA LYS A 130 20.02 2.71 -2.86
C LYS A 130 20.42 3.32 -1.51
N GLY A 131 20.72 2.52 -0.50
CA GLY A 131 21.07 2.96 0.84
C GLY A 131 19.86 3.11 1.77
N ALA A 132 20.01 3.95 2.82
CA ALA A 132 18.98 4.12 3.83
C ALA A 132 17.67 4.64 3.24
N HIS A 133 16.57 3.98 3.57
CA HIS A 133 15.20 4.35 3.17
C HIS A 133 14.35 4.66 4.40
N SER A 134 13.28 4.00 4.67
CA SER A 134 12.27 4.30 5.71
C SER A 134 11.20 5.27 5.21
N TYR A 135 10.46 4.88 4.21
CA TYR A 135 9.47 5.74 3.57
C TYR A 135 8.03 5.28 3.86
N GLY A 136 7.13 6.24 4.05
CA GLY A 136 5.70 5.96 4.30
C GLY A 136 5.01 5.40 3.08
N GLY A 137 4.89 6.17 2.01
CA GLY A 137 4.26 5.67 0.79
C GLY A 137 4.12 6.70 -0.32
N ILE A 138 3.99 6.19 -1.54
CA ILE A 138 3.62 6.97 -2.71
C ILE A 138 2.12 6.76 -2.94
N TRP A 139 1.36 7.86 -2.92
CA TRP A 139 -0.09 7.83 -3.03
C TRP A 139 -0.56 8.66 -4.22
N GLY A 140 -1.67 8.25 -4.83
CA GLY A 140 -2.24 8.94 -5.97
C GLY A 140 -3.31 8.12 -6.64
N GLY A 141 -3.88 8.65 -7.73
CA GLY A 141 -4.80 7.90 -8.56
C GLY A 141 -5.98 8.69 -9.09
N LYS A 142 -6.76 8.01 -9.89
CA LYS A 142 -7.98 8.51 -10.52
C LYS A 142 -9.17 8.19 -9.62
N ASN A 143 -9.71 9.19 -8.94
CA ASN A 143 -10.73 9.01 -7.91
C ASN A 143 -10.24 8.14 -6.74
N ALA A 144 -9.12 8.56 -6.12
CA ALA A 144 -8.52 7.87 -4.98
C ALA A 144 -8.85 8.59 -3.67
N SER A 145 -9.21 7.83 -2.64
CA SER A 145 -9.48 8.35 -1.30
C SER A 145 -8.57 7.72 -0.25
N PHE A 146 -7.92 8.57 0.51
CA PHE A 146 -7.07 8.18 1.64
C PHE A 146 -7.54 8.94 2.87
N HIS A 147 -8.21 8.25 3.79
CA HIS A 147 -8.79 8.95 4.94
C HIS A 147 -8.72 8.16 6.24
N HIS A 148 -8.66 8.89 7.35
CA HIS A 148 -8.56 8.32 8.70
C HIS A 148 -7.35 7.38 8.85
N ASN A 149 -6.24 7.69 8.18
CA ASN A 149 -5.03 6.90 8.29
C ASN A 149 -4.05 7.54 9.28
N PHE A 150 -3.27 6.70 9.93
CA PHE A 150 -2.16 7.11 10.79
C PHE A 150 -0.84 6.76 10.11
N ILE A 151 -0.03 7.78 9.83
CA ILE A 151 1.29 7.64 9.20
C ILE A 151 2.32 8.12 10.22
N ALA A 152 3.21 7.25 10.66
CA ALA A 152 4.17 7.62 11.68
C ALA A 152 5.50 6.85 11.60
N HIS A 153 6.54 7.46 12.19
CA HIS A 153 7.87 6.84 12.32
C HIS A 153 8.45 6.41 10.97
N VAL A 154 8.38 7.31 10.00
CA VAL A 154 8.98 7.17 8.67
C VAL A 154 9.90 8.36 8.39
N GLN A 155 10.95 8.19 7.61
CA GLN A 155 11.90 9.27 7.34
C GLN A 155 11.40 10.26 6.28
N ASN A 156 10.55 9.78 5.37
CA ASN A 156 10.08 10.56 4.22
C ASN A 156 8.76 9.99 3.69
N ARG A 157 8.11 10.69 2.77
CA ARG A 157 6.89 10.24 2.07
C ARG A 157 5.74 9.91 3.01
N ALA A 158 5.34 10.87 3.83
CA ALA A 158 4.23 10.72 4.77
C ALA A 158 2.95 11.53 4.39
N PRO A 159 2.31 11.30 3.22
CA PRO A 159 2.76 10.57 2.05
C PRO A 159 3.45 11.46 1.00
N ARG A 160 3.98 10.87 -0.08
CA ARG A 160 4.26 11.57 -1.33
C ARG A 160 3.09 11.39 -2.29
N PHE A 161 2.44 12.46 -2.71
CA PHE A 161 1.45 12.40 -3.80
C PHE A 161 2.18 12.29 -5.13
N ASN A 162 1.94 11.21 -5.88
CA ASN A 162 2.69 10.93 -7.09
C ASN A 162 2.37 11.89 -8.23
N GLY A 163 1.12 12.30 -8.35
CA GLY A 163 0.60 12.98 -9.51
C GLY A 163 0.41 12.07 -10.72
N ALA A 164 -0.14 12.63 -11.77
CA ALA A 164 -0.36 11.89 -13.02
C ALA A 164 0.96 11.53 -13.69
N ARG A 165 1.12 10.28 -14.08
CA ARG A 165 2.33 9.77 -14.75
C ARG A 165 2.15 9.71 -16.26
N TYR A 166 1.64 10.76 -16.85
CA TYR A 166 1.22 10.78 -18.25
C TYR A 166 2.37 10.85 -19.27
N ASN A 167 3.55 11.23 -18.85
CA ASN A 167 4.72 11.40 -19.73
C ASN A 167 5.92 10.50 -19.35
N TRP A 168 5.68 9.47 -18.59
CA TRP A 168 6.73 8.55 -18.19
C TRP A 168 7.07 7.56 -19.31
N SER A 169 8.37 7.41 -19.59
CA SER A 169 8.85 6.42 -20.54
C SER A 169 8.36 5.01 -20.16
N GLY A 170 7.82 4.30 -21.11
CA GLY A 170 7.24 2.97 -20.90
C GLY A 170 5.82 2.96 -20.32
N TYR A 171 5.20 4.14 -20.14
CA TYR A 171 3.82 4.26 -19.69
C TYR A 171 2.89 4.43 -20.89
N ASP A 172 1.97 3.50 -21.08
CA ASP A 172 0.88 3.67 -22.03
C ASP A 172 -0.23 4.53 -21.41
N THR A 173 -0.19 5.82 -21.69
CA THR A 173 -1.17 6.79 -21.17
C THR A 173 -2.57 6.53 -21.70
N ASN A 174 -2.72 5.93 -22.88
CA ASN A 174 -4.03 5.57 -23.43
C ASN A 174 -4.63 4.40 -22.65
N LEU A 175 -3.82 3.39 -22.36
CA LEU A 175 -4.24 2.23 -21.58
C LEU A 175 -4.65 2.61 -20.15
N TYR A 176 -3.83 3.43 -19.47
CA TYR A 176 -4.06 3.80 -18.07
C TYR A 176 -4.82 5.10 -17.90
N GLN A 177 -5.07 5.84 -18.97
CA GLN A 177 -5.79 7.12 -18.96
C GLN A 177 -5.20 8.12 -17.96
N ASN A 178 -3.89 8.14 -17.82
CA ASN A 178 -3.20 9.04 -16.90
C ASN A 178 -3.13 10.44 -17.49
N SER A 179 -3.72 11.40 -16.80
CA SER A 179 -3.65 12.82 -17.13
C SER A 179 -3.75 13.66 -15.86
N ILE A 180 -3.31 14.90 -15.90
CA ILE A 180 -3.43 15.83 -14.77
C ILE A 180 -4.90 15.96 -14.35
N GLN A 181 -5.82 16.02 -15.31
CA GLN A 181 -7.25 16.16 -15.04
C GLN A 181 -7.88 14.91 -14.41
N ALA A 182 -7.34 13.74 -14.72
CA ALA A 182 -7.81 12.48 -14.17
C ALA A 182 -7.27 12.20 -12.77
N GLU A 183 -6.08 12.71 -12.43
CA GLU A 183 -5.48 12.54 -11.11
C GLU A 183 -6.27 13.33 -10.07
N ARG A 184 -7.03 12.62 -9.25
CA ARG A 184 -7.90 13.20 -8.22
C ARG A 184 -7.79 12.40 -6.94
N VAL A 185 -7.28 13.05 -5.92
CA VAL A 185 -7.04 12.46 -4.60
C VAL A 185 -7.83 13.22 -3.54
N ASP A 186 -8.57 12.49 -2.74
CA ASP A 186 -9.18 12.96 -1.50
C ASP A 186 -8.34 12.47 -0.32
N PHE A 187 -7.69 13.39 0.39
CA PHE A 187 -6.85 13.11 1.55
C PHE A 187 -7.39 13.87 2.75
N ARG A 188 -7.98 13.16 3.71
CA ARG A 188 -8.66 13.81 4.82
C ARG A 188 -8.57 13.02 6.13
N ASN A 189 -8.67 13.75 7.24
CA ASN A 189 -8.70 13.16 8.57
C ASN A 189 -7.53 12.17 8.82
N CYS A 190 -6.39 12.42 8.22
CA CYS A 190 -5.18 11.62 8.42
C CYS A 190 -4.26 12.28 9.45
N VAL A 191 -3.56 11.48 10.22
CA VAL A 191 -2.55 11.96 11.16
C VAL A 191 -1.17 11.58 10.64
N MET A 192 -0.30 12.56 10.51
CA MET A 192 1.11 12.39 10.20
C MET A 192 1.92 12.75 11.43
N TYR A 193 2.68 11.80 11.96
CA TYR A 193 3.43 11.99 13.20
C TYR A 193 4.85 11.48 13.09
N ASN A 194 5.77 12.23 13.68
CA ASN A 194 7.18 11.85 13.81
C ASN A 194 7.81 11.33 12.52
N TRP A 195 7.63 12.09 11.42
CA TRP A 195 8.43 11.87 10.21
C TRP A 195 9.85 12.42 10.44
N GLY A 196 10.83 11.86 9.73
CA GLY A 196 12.25 12.17 9.93
C GLY A 196 12.73 13.42 9.21
N SER A 197 14.00 13.42 8.86
CA SER A 197 14.68 14.57 8.23
C SER A 197 14.29 14.82 6.76
N GLY A 198 13.57 13.89 6.15
CA GLY A 198 13.06 14.08 4.78
C GLY A 198 11.76 14.88 4.75
N ASN A 199 11.11 14.90 3.59
CA ASN A 199 9.83 15.57 3.43
C ASN A 199 8.71 14.75 4.06
N GLY A 200 7.85 15.39 4.84
CA GLY A 200 6.61 14.80 5.35
C GLY A 200 5.61 14.53 4.21
N CYS A 201 4.55 15.33 4.16
CA CYS A 201 3.58 15.29 3.07
C CYS A 201 3.99 16.25 1.95
N TYR A 202 4.07 15.76 0.71
CA TYR A 202 4.45 16.60 -0.44
C TYR A 202 3.96 16.05 -1.78
N GLY A 203 3.94 16.92 -2.79
CA GLY A 203 3.57 16.56 -4.15
C GLY A 203 4.76 16.12 -5.01
N GLY A 204 4.54 15.15 -5.89
CA GLY A 204 5.45 14.77 -6.96
C GLY A 204 5.27 15.66 -8.22
N PRO A 205 6.13 15.49 -9.24
CA PRO A 205 6.15 16.36 -10.42
C PRO A 205 5.03 16.15 -11.42
N GLY A 206 4.21 15.12 -11.25
CA GLY A 206 3.22 14.70 -12.26
C GLY A 206 1.98 15.59 -12.35
N GLY A 207 1.75 16.45 -11.37
CA GLY A 207 0.54 17.28 -11.33
C GLY A 207 -0.74 16.49 -11.02
N GLY A 208 -1.81 17.19 -10.72
CA GLY A 208 -3.10 16.60 -10.34
C GLY A 208 -3.85 17.46 -9.34
N TYR A 209 -4.94 16.94 -8.83
CA TYR A 209 -5.76 17.61 -7.83
C TYR A 209 -5.80 16.80 -6.53
N VAL A 210 -5.44 17.45 -5.44
CA VAL A 210 -5.53 16.87 -4.09
C VAL A 210 -6.45 17.76 -3.26
N ASN A 211 -7.55 17.18 -2.77
CA ASN A 211 -8.34 17.76 -1.70
C ASN A 211 -7.72 17.32 -0.37
N MET A 212 -7.26 18.26 0.42
CA MET A 212 -6.63 17.98 1.72
C MET A 212 -7.39 18.71 2.82
N VAL A 213 -7.97 17.95 3.76
CA VAL A 213 -8.76 18.46 4.88
C VAL A 213 -8.38 17.78 6.18
#